data_93653f37f6e09e695ef5431e3ec74d22
#
_entry.id   93653f37f6e09e695ef5431e3ec74d22
#
_cell.length_a   1.000
_cell.length_b   1.000
_cell.length_c   1.000
_cell.angle_alpha   90.00
_cell.angle_beta   90.00
_cell.angle_gamma   90.00
#
_symmetry.space_group_name_H-M   'P 1'
#
loop_
_entity.id
_entity.type
_entity.pdbx_description
1 polymer ?
#
loop_
_entity_poly.entity_id
_entity_poly.type
_entity_poly.pdbx_seq_one_letter_code
_entity_poly.pdbx_strand_id
1 'polypeptide(L)'
;MNMYKLAQPVITDEQGRLFIENDWHPGPLPRNIELGEMSYPDTAYSFTTFFSKRPVGLKLGYASGNYGHSSFTTGVYGQITVGKFVVLQGIRMICNHSITIGDHCMFSWGCVITDSWFTDDKVFSREQRRAMLEETAKSYNRHLEFTDPKPIIIEENVWVGFGAIILPGVTIGRGAVIGCNTIVSENIPPYAVAVGAPARIIKYLEANDSEEVKRAALEEFAPIPTRKINSD
;
A
#
# COMPACT_ATOMS: atom_id res chain seq x y z
N MET A 1 23.49 -12.72 12.21
CA MET A 1 22.06 -12.36 12.16
C MET A 1 21.68 -12.15 10.70
N ASN A 2 20.93 -13.08 10.13
CA ASN A 2 20.68 -13.09 8.67
C ASN A 2 19.62 -12.03 8.35
N MET A 3 20.05 -10.86 7.90
CA MET A 3 19.22 -9.67 7.65
C MET A 3 18.27 -9.80 6.43
N TYR A 4 18.22 -10.98 5.80
CA TYR A 4 17.50 -11.23 4.54
C TYR A 4 16.58 -12.45 4.58
N LYS A 5 16.03 -12.81 5.74
CA LYS A 5 14.86 -13.70 5.76
C LYS A 5 13.66 -12.86 5.34
N LEU A 6 13.43 -12.79 4.04
CA LEU A 6 12.48 -11.88 3.39
C LEU A 6 11.00 -12.21 3.63
N ALA A 7 10.67 -13.39 4.10
CA ALA A 7 9.31 -13.76 4.46
C ALA A 7 9.33 -14.63 5.72
N GLN A 8 8.61 -14.22 6.72
CA GLN A 8 8.32 -15.08 7.86
C GLN A 8 7.05 -15.90 7.53
N PRO A 9 7.03 -17.19 7.84
CA PRO A 9 5.82 -17.99 7.62
C PRO A 9 4.64 -17.44 8.42
N VAL A 10 3.47 -17.43 7.79
CA VAL A 10 2.22 -17.24 8.53
C VAL A 10 1.78 -18.60 9.05
N ILE A 11 1.60 -18.69 10.35
CA ILE A 11 1.17 -19.90 11.05
C ILE A 11 -0.25 -19.74 11.57
N THR A 12 -0.94 -20.85 11.78
CA THR A 12 -2.29 -20.88 12.33
C THR A 12 -2.27 -21.55 13.70
N ASP A 13 -2.85 -20.91 14.71
CA ASP A 13 -3.00 -21.52 16.02
C ASP A 13 -4.19 -22.49 16.10
N GLU A 14 -4.36 -23.15 17.27
CA GLU A 14 -5.46 -24.09 17.53
C GLU A 14 -6.87 -23.46 17.42
N GLN A 15 -6.97 -22.14 17.51
CA GLN A 15 -8.22 -21.38 17.41
C GLN A 15 -8.43 -20.82 15.99
N GLY A 16 -7.59 -21.18 15.01
CA GLY A 16 -7.68 -20.73 13.62
C GLY A 16 -7.26 -19.28 13.42
N ARG A 17 -6.51 -18.68 14.37
CA ARG A 17 -5.99 -17.33 14.22
C ARG A 17 -4.63 -17.38 13.52
N LEU A 18 -4.41 -16.41 12.62
CA LEU A 18 -3.16 -16.28 11.87
C LEU A 18 -2.14 -15.44 12.66
N PHE A 19 -0.90 -15.89 12.66
CA PHE A 19 0.25 -15.20 13.26
C PHE A 19 1.43 -15.23 12.29
N ILE A 20 2.32 -14.24 12.41
CA ILE A 20 3.60 -14.28 11.72
C ILE A 20 4.62 -14.91 12.65
N GLU A 21 5.29 -15.95 12.17
CA GLU A 21 6.30 -16.68 12.97
C GLU A 21 7.48 -15.75 13.30
N ASN A 22 7.90 -15.75 14.57
CA ASN A 22 8.99 -14.91 15.08
C ASN A 22 8.80 -13.40 14.84
N ASP A 23 7.54 -12.93 14.76
CA ASP A 23 7.27 -11.50 14.68
C ASP A 23 7.73 -10.79 15.97
N TRP A 24 8.38 -9.64 15.80
CA TRP A 24 8.78 -8.79 16.93
C TRP A 24 7.58 -8.12 17.61
N HIS A 25 6.46 -7.94 16.89
CA HIS A 25 5.21 -7.40 17.42
C HIS A 25 4.23 -8.54 17.68
N PRO A 26 3.97 -8.90 18.94
CA PRO A 26 3.12 -10.04 19.28
C PRO A 26 1.65 -9.70 18.96
N GLY A 27 0.96 -10.63 18.32
CA GLY A 27 -0.47 -10.54 18.09
C GLY A 27 -0.94 -11.28 16.85
N PRO A 28 -2.23 -11.64 16.80
CA PRO A 28 -2.81 -12.26 15.62
C PRO A 28 -3.01 -11.22 14.52
N LEU A 29 -2.95 -11.68 13.29
CA LEU A 29 -3.43 -10.93 12.13
C LEU A 29 -4.96 -10.76 12.18
N PRO A 30 -5.53 -9.72 11.55
CA PRO A 30 -6.97 -9.56 11.45
C PRO A 30 -7.63 -10.79 10.78
N ARG A 31 -8.84 -11.15 11.23
CA ARG A 31 -9.54 -12.33 10.69
C ARG A 31 -10.08 -12.15 9.27
N ASN A 32 -10.29 -10.92 8.86
CA ASN A 32 -10.87 -10.55 7.58
C ASN A 32 -9.81 -10.08 6.57
N ILE A 33 -8.67 -10.77 6.57
CA ILE A 33 -7.66 -10.63 5.52
C ILE A 33 -7.57 -11.92 4.71
N GLU A 34 -7.36 -11.78 3.43
CA GLU A 34 -7.06 -12.89 2.51
C GLU A 34 -5.60 -12.78 2.07
N LEU A 35 -4.83 -13.81 2.34
CA LEU A 35 -3.44 -13.93 1.91
C LEU A 35 -3.36 -14.93 0.76
N GLY A 36 -2.95 -14.48 -0.40
CA GLY A 36 -2.64 -15.34 -1.53
C GLY A 36 -1.46 -16.26 -1.23
N GLU A 37 -1.34 -17.33 -1.99
CA GLU A 37 -0.18 -18.21 -1.90
C GLU A 37 1.13 -17.41 -2.09
N MET A 38 2.16 -17.70 -1.31
CA MET A 38 3.45 -17.00 -1.28
C MET A 38 3.36 -15.50 -0.93
N SER A 39 2.19 -14.97 -0.52
CA SER A 39 2.13 -13.61 -0.02
C SER A 39 2.76 -13.51 1.38
N TYR A 40 3.33 -12.35 1.70
CA TYR A 40 4.10 -12.20 2.94
C TYR A 40 3.86 -10.82 3.60
N PRO A 41 3.08 -10.76 4.66
CA PRO A 41 3.12 -9.65 5.60
C PRO A 41 4.39 -9.76 6.47
N ASP A 42 5.11 -8.64 6.67
CA ASP A 42 6.37 -8.67 7.43
C ASP A 42 6.18 -8.59 8.94
N THR A 43 5.06 -8.01 9.42
CA THR A 43 4.76 -7.87 10.84
C THR A 43 3.28 -7.61 11.10
N ALA A 44 2.76 -8.13 12.21
CA ALA A 44 1.42 -7.83 12.71
C ALA A 44 1.25 -6.34 13.09
N TYR A 45 2.35 -5.63 13.35
CA TYR A 45 2.34 -4.18 13.56
C TYR A 45 1.70 -3.41 12.41
N SER A 46 1.82 -3.89 11.20
CA SER A 46 1.20 -3.31 9.99
C SER A 46 -0.32 -3.15 10.09
N PHE A 47 -0.95 -3.86 11.01
CA PHE A 47 -2.41 -3.93 11.20
C PHE A 47 -2.91 -3.28 12.48
N THR A 48 -2.07 -2.57 13.23
CA THR A 48 -2.46 -1.96 14.53
C THR A 48 -3.58 -0.93 14.41
N THR A 49 -3.78 -0.35 13.22
CA THR A 49 -4.85 0.59 12.90
C THR A 49 -5.83 0.06 11.85
N PHE A 50 -5.92 -1.27 11.73
CA PHE A 50 -6.82 -1.93 10.80
C PHE A 50 -8.18 -2.20 11.46
N PHE A 51 -9.19 -1.39 11.12
CA PHE A 51 -10.53 -1.44 11.73
C PHE A 51 -11.63 -1.87 10.76
N SER A 52 -11.28 -2.35 9.57
CA SER A 52 -12.26 -2.80 8.59
C SER A 52 -13.20 -3.87 9.15
N LYS A 53 -14.50 -3.70 8.92
CA LYS A 53 -15.55 -4.70 9.20
C LYS A 53 -16.08 -5.34 7.93
N ARG A 54 -15.45 -5.11 6.78
CA ARG A 54 -15.79 -5.81 5.54
C ARG A 54 -15.51 -7.30 5.71
N PRO A 55 -16.25 -8.20 5.05
CA PRO A 55 -15.94 -9.62 5.04
C PRO A 55 -14.49 -9.91 4.62
N VAL A 56 -13.98 -9.14 3.66
CA VAL A 56 -12.58 -9.08 3.26
C VAL A 56 -12.15 -7.62 3.32
N GLY A 57 -11.42 -7.24 4.35
CA GLY A 57 -10.91 -5.88 4.52
C GLY A 57 -9.58 -5.64 3.83
N LEU A 58 -8.76 -6.68 3.72
CA LEU A 58 -7.52 -6.67 2.93
C LEU A 58 -7.40 -7.98 2.16
N LYS A 59 -6.99 -7.87 0.90
CA LYS A 59 -6.57 -9.01 0.07
C LYS A 59 -5.17 -8.72 -0.48
N LEU A 60 -4.23 -9.63 -0.21
CA LEU A 60 -2.93 -9.68 -0.87
C LEU A 60 -2.94 -10.81 -1.89
N GLY A 61 -2.63 -10.50 -3.13
CA GLY A 61 -2.54 -11.48 -4.22
C GLY A 61 -1.31 -12.38 -4.11
N TYR A 62 -1.21 -13.34 -5.04
CA TYR A 62 -0.10 -14.29 -5.13
C TYR A 62 1.26 -13.58 -5.14
N ALA A 63 2.20 -14.06 -4.33
CA ALA A 63 3.57 -13.56 -4.21
C ALA A 63 3.69 -12.04 -3.99
N SER A 64 2.68 -11.43 -3.38
CA SER A 64 2.69 -10.01 -3.02
C SER A 64 2.96 -9.84 -1.54
N GLY A 65 3.59 -8.74 -1.18
CA GLY A 65 3.90 -8.54 0.22
C GLY A 65 4.29 -7.14 0.61
N ASN A 66 4.28 -6.91 1.92
CA ASN A 66 4.69 -5.67 2.53
C ASN A 66 5.96 -5.87 3.35
N TYR A 67 6.83 -4.88 3.24
CA TYR A 67 8.10 -4.82 3.94
C TYR A 67 8.27 -3.48 4.65
N GLY A 68 9.27 -3.43 5.52
CA GLY A 68 9.76 -2.18 6.08
C GLY A 68 8.72 -1.42 6.87
N HIS A 69 7.88 -2.14 7.63
CA HIS A 69 6.82 -1.59 8.45
C HIS A 69 5.75 -0.80 7.66
N SER A 70 5.34 -1.33 6.52
CA SER A 70 4.14 -0.82 5.84
C SER A 70 2.94 -0.85 6.79
N SER A 71 2.03 0.10 6.67
CA SER A 71 0.85 0.15 7.55
C SER A 71 -0.45 0.23 6.76
N PHE A 72 -1.44 -0.55 7.21
CA PHE A 72 -2.80 -0.58 6.69
C PHE A 72 -3.74 0.05 7.71
N THR A 73 -4.00 1.33 7.56
CA THR A 73 -4.99 2.05 8.36
C THR A 73 -6.33 1.99 7.65
N THR A 74 -7.35 1.39 8.26
CA THR A 74 -8.68 1.33 7.64
C THR A 74 -9.75 1.84 8.57
N GLY A 75 -10.72 2.57 8.03
CA GLY A 75 -12.01 2.75 8.68
C GLY A 75 -12.87 1.49 8.55
N VAL A 76 -14.05 1.51 9.17
CA VAL A 76 -14.97 0.35 9.24
C VAL A 76 -15.44 -0.15 7.88
N TYR A 77 -15.44 0.68 6.86
CA TYR A 77 -15.86 0.35 5.50
C TYR A 77 -14.69 0.22 4.53
N GLY A 78 -13.47 0.45 4.99
CA GLY A 78 -12.27 0.40 4.16
C GLY A 78 -12.01 -1.00 3.62
N GLN A 79 -11.65 -1.08 2.35
CA GLN A 79 -11.26 -2.31 1.67
C GLN A 79 -10.03 -2.08 0.80
N ILE A 80 -8.99 -2.88 1.02
CA ILE A 80 -7.75 -2.82 0.26
C ILE A 80 -7.61 -4.11 -0.54
N THR A 81 -7.42 -3.98 -1.84
CA THR A 81 -7.16 -5.13 -2.73
C THR A 81 -5.83 -4.92 -3.43
N VAL A 82 -4.92 -5.86 -3.26
CA VAL A 82 -3.60 -5.85 -3.88
C VAL A 82 -3.49 -7.07 -4.81
N GLY A 83 -3.09 -6.83 -6.03
CA GLY A 83 -2.88 -7.85 -7.07
C GLY A 83 -1.71 -8.77 -6.79
N LYS A 84 -1.24 -9.48 -7.83
CA LYS A 84 -0.13 -10.43 -7.76
C LYS A 84 1.22 -9.73 -7.99
N PHE A 85 2.28 -10.27 -7.40
CA PHE A 85 3.66 -9.79 -7.59
C PHE A 85 3.83 -8.31 -7.26
N VAL A 86 3.15 -7.84 -6.21
CA VAL A 86 3.22 -6.45 -5.75
C VAL A 86 4.17 -6.31 -4.57
N VAL A 87 5.06 -5.34 -4.64
CA VAL A 87 5.98 -4.98 -3.56
C VAL A 87 5.55 -3.68 -2.91
N LEU A 88 5.22 -3.75 -1.62
CA LEU A 88 4.82 -2.62 -0.77
C LEU A 88 5.93 -2.37 0.24
N GLN A 89 6.79 -1.40 0.00
CA GLN A 89 7.96 -1.20 0.85
C GLN A 89 7.84 0.05 1.72
N GLY A 90 7.62 -0.12 3.03
CA GLY A 90 7.55 0.98 3.99
C GLY A 90 6.50 2.02 3.64
N ILE A 91 5.34 1.59 3.14
CA ILE A 91 4.27 2.48 2.70
C ILE A 91 3.18 2.63 3.77
N ARG A 92 2.41 3.69 3.67
CA ARG A 92 1.20 3.90 4.47
C ARG A 92 -0.03 3.94 3.59
N MET A 93 -0.97 3.04 3.81
CA MET A 93 -2.30 3.09 3.22
C MET A 93 -3.32 3.55 4.24
N ILE A 94 -4.13 4.55 3.87
CA ILE A 94 -5.26 5.05 4.68
C ILE A 94 -6.51 4.85 3.82
N CYS A 95 -7.38 3.94 4.23
CA CYS A 95 -8.49 3.48 3.42
C CYS A 95 -9.81 3.48 4.22
N ASN A 96 -10.76 4.28 3.78
CA ASN A 96 -12.10 4.35 4.36
C ASN A 96 -13.19 3.91 3.39
N HIS A 97 -12.88 3.82 2.10
CA HIS A 97 -13.73 3.29 1.04
C HIS A 97 -13.05 2.12 0.33
N SER A 98 -12.15 2.41 -0.62
CA SER A 98 -11.42 1.36 -1.33
C SER A 98 -10.12 1.84 -1.97
N ILE A 99 -9.08 0.99 -1.85
CA ILE A 99 -7.82 1.11 -2.58
C ILE A 99 -7.61 -0.19 -3.34
N THR A 100 -7.49 -0.09 -4.66
CA THR A 100 -7.22 -1.25 -5.53
C THR A 100 -5.89 -1.04 -6.23
N ILE A 101 -5.01 -2.03 -6.12
CA ILE A 101 -3.69 -2.08 -6.77
C ILE A 101 -3.66 -3.30 -7.67
N GLY A 102 -3.35 -3.09 -8.93
CA GLY A 102 -3.18 -4.13 -9.95
C GLY A 102 -1.92 -4.96 -9.76
N ASP A 103 -1.74 -5.92 -10.65
CA ASP A 103 -0.59 -6.83 -10.63
C ASP A 103 0.73 -6.10 -10.96
N HIS A 104 1.87 -6.65 -10.51
CA HIS A 104 3.23 -6.20 -10.84
C HIS A 104 3.57 -4.75 -10.45
N CYS A 105 2.88 -4.20 -9.46
CA CYS A 105 3.17 -2.86 -8.99
C CYS A 105 4.30 -2.83 -7.96
N MET A 106 5.09 -1.77 -7.98
CA MET A 106 6.18 -1.56 -7.04
C MET A 106 6.06 -0.20 -6.35
N PHE A 107 6.07 -0.22 -5.02
CA PHE A 107 6.03 0.99 -4.19
C PHE A 107 7.29 1.07 -3.35
N SER A 108 7.98 2.20 -3.47
CA SER A 108 9.17 2.49 -2.69
C SER A 108 8.83 3.10 -1.32
N TRP A 109 9.84 3.23 -0.46
CA TRP A 109 9.67 3.69 0.92
C TRP A 109 8.96 5.03 1.07
N GLY A 110 8.16 5.12 2.12
CA GLY A 110 7.53 6.37 2.56
C GLY A 110 6.38 6.85 1.69
N CYS A 111 5.92 6.04 0.73
CA CYS A 111 4.73 6.39 -0.03
C CYS A 111 3.50 6.43 0.87
N VAL A 112 2.62 7.40 0.61
CA VAL A 112 1.31 7.51 1.27
C VAL A 112 0.22 7.38 0.22
N ILE A 113 -0.73 6.48 0.45
CA ILE A 113 -1.93 6.32 -0.37
C ILE A 113 -3.12 6.56 0.53
N THR A 114 -3.91 7.59 0.27
CA THR A 114 -5.07 7.92 1.09
C THR A 114 -6.29 8.16 0.22
N ASP A 115 -7.37 7.42 0.49
CA ASP A 115 -8.65 7.57 -0.20
C ASP A 115 -9.59 8.60 0.45
N SER A 116 -9.13 9.25 1.52
CA SER A 116 -9.95 10.16 2.32
C SER A 116 -9.12 11.23 2.99
N TRP A 117 -9.80 12.32 3.36
CA TRP A 117 -9.21 13.43 4.09
C TRP A 117 -9.45 13.29 5.59
N PHE A 118 -8.56 13.86 6.39
CA PHE A 118 -8.66 13.83 7.87
C PHE A 118 -9.71 14.78 8.44
N THR A 119 -10.18 15.73 7.65
CA THR A 119 -11.10 16.77 8.10
C THR A 119 -12.15 17.04 7.04
N ASP A 120 -13.36 17.31 7.48
CA ASP A 120 -14.42 17.90 6.67
C ASP A 120 -13.92 19.25 6.12
N ASP A 121 -14.19 19.53 4.84
CA ASP A 121 -13.97 20.84 4.21
C ASP A 121 -14.65 22.01 4.97
N LYS A 122 -15.58 21.71 5.88
CA LYS A 122 -16.19 22.68 6.80
C LYS A 122 -15.28 23.14 7.94
N VAL A 123 -14.15 22.47 8.21
CA VAL A 123 -13.22 22.83 9.31
C VAL A 123 -12.11 23.76 8.86
N PHE A 124 -12.38 24.67 7.91
CA PHE A 124 -11.34 25.57 7.39
C PHE A 124 -11.17 26.88 8.15
N SER A 125 -12.17 27.34 8.95
CA SER A 125 -11.93 28.51 9.78
C SER A 125 -10.95 28.16 10.92
N ARG A 126 -10.10 29.12 11.28
CA ARG A 126 -9.15 28.95 12.39
C ARG A 126 -9.90 28.66 13.69
N GLU A 127 -11.03 29.28 13.89
CA GLU A 127 -11.88 29.17 15.07
C GLU A 127 -12.50 27.77 15.17
N GLN A 128 -13.05 27.24 14.07
CA GLN A 128 -13.60 25.90 14.03
C GLN A 128 -12.52 24.84 14.29
N ARG A 129 -11.35 24.96 13.66
CA ARG A 129 -10.23 24.08 13.89
C ARG A 129 -9.75 24.12 15.34
N ARG A 130 -9.67 25.31 15.94
CA ARG A 130 -9.33 25.46 17.34
C ARG A 130 -10.32 24.76 18.25
N ALA A 131 -11.62 25.00 18.05
CA ALA A 131 -12.68 24.36 18.81
C ALA A 131 -12.64 22.83 18.69
N MET A 132 -12.46 22.31 17.48
CA MET A 132 -12.33 20.88 17.22
C MET A 132 -11.12 20.28 17.97
N LEU A 133 -9.96 20.95 17.95
CA LEU A 133 -8.77 20.47 18.65
C LEU A 133 -8.95 20.45 20.16
N GLU A 134 -9.58 21.49 20.72
CA GLU A 134 -9.87 21.58 22.15
C GLU A 134 -10.87 20.50 22.59
N GLU A 135 -11.91 20.23 21.79
CA GLU A 135 -12.88 19.17 22.05
C GLU A 135 -12.24 17.78 21.94
N THR A 136 -11.48 17.54 20.86
CA THR A 136 -10.75 16.29 20.67
C THR A 136 -9.77 15.99 21.79
N ALA A 137 -9.11 17.01 22.34
CA ALA A 137 -8.17 16.86 23.45
C ALA A 137 -8.87 16.46 24.77
N LYS A 138 -10.12 16.89 24.97
CA LYS A 138 -10.93 16.57 26.17
C LYS A 138 -11.59 15.19 26.10
N SER A 139 -11.73 14.64 24.91
CA SER A 139 -12.37 13.34 24.68
C SER A 139 -11.33 12.22 24.71
N TYR A 140 -11.52 11.20 25.57
CA TYR A 140 -10.74 9.97 25.54
C TYR A 140 -11.02 9.12 24.29
N ASN A 141 -12.16 9.32 23.64
CA ASN A 141 -12.55 8.68 22.39
C ASN A 141 -12.26 9.63 21.22
N ARG A 142 -11.02 9.67 20.77
CA ARG A 142 -10.60 10.44 19.60
C ARG A 142 -11.03 9.70 18.33
N HIS A 143 -12.27 9.89 17.92
CA HIS A 143 -12.70 9.50 16.58
C HIS A 143 -12.33 10.63 15.62
N LEU A 144 -11.22 10.44 14.92
CA LEU A 144 -10.96 11.24 13.73
C LEU A 144 -11.85 10.68 12.62
N GLU A 145 -12.89 11.39 12.28
CA GLU A 145 -13.75 11.04 11.16
C GLU A 145 -12.99 11.37 9.87
N PHE A 146 -12.85 10.35 9.03
CA PHE A 146 -12.36 10.54 7.69
C PHE A 146 -13.52 10.93 6.80
N THR A 147 -13.37 12.00 6.06
CA THR A 147 -14.46 12.57 5.27
C THR A 147 -14.22 12.44 3.79
N ASP A 148 -15.31 12.35 3.02
CA ASP A 148 -15.37 12.31 1.57
C ASP A 148 -14.41 11.26 0.96
N PRO A 149 -14.53 9.97 1.35
CA PRO A 149 -13.65 8.94 0.81
C PRO A 149 -13.96 8.70 -0.67
N LYS A 150 -12.92 8.73 -1.51
CA LYS A 150 -13.00 8.49 -2.94
C LYS A 150 -12.08 7.34 -3.34
N PRO A 151 -12.59 6.32 -4.07
CA PRO A 151 -11.79 5.16 -4.41
C PRO A 151 -10.50 5.53 -5.13
N ILE A 152 -9.43 4.80 -4.82
CA ILE A 152 -8.16 4.88 -5.55
C ILE A 152 -7.98 3.61 -6.36
N ILE A 153 -7.60 3.77 -7.62
CA ILE A 153 -7.29 2.68 -8.54
C ILE A 153 -5.88 2.87 -9.05
N ILE A 154 -5.03 1.88 -8.83
CA ILE A 154 -3.70 1.81 -9.40
C ILE A 154 -3.69 0.58 -10.28
N GLU A 155 -3.57 0.77 -11.58
CA GLU A 155 -3.61 -0.32 -12.55
C GLU A 155 -2.31 -1.14 -12.51
N GLU A 156 -2.17 -2.12 -13.38
CA GLU A 156 -1.03 -3.03 -13.41
C GLU A 156 0.29 -2.34 -13.80
N ASN A 157 1.40 -2.92 -13.33
CA ASN A 157 2.76 -2.54 -13.71
C ASN A 157 3.10 -1.06 -13.44
N VAL A 158 2.56 -0.50 -12.36
CA VAL A 158 2.86 0.88 -11.93
C VAL A 158 4.04 0.89 -10.98
N TRP A 159 4.97 1.81 -11.21
CA TRP A 159 6.07 2.08 -10.29
C TRP A 159 5.87 3.41 -9.57
N VAL A 160 5.87 3.37 -8.23
CA VAL A 160 5.73 4.56 -7.37
C VAL A 160 7.05 4.77 -6.61
N GLY A 161 7.71 5.88 -6.90
CA GLY A 161 8.95 6.30 -6.26
C GLY A 161 8.76 6.70 -4.80
N PHE A 162 9.83 6.67 -4.02
CA PHE A 162 9.76 6.93 -2.58
C PHE A 162 9.21 8.32 -2.25
N GLY A 163 8.49 8.40 -1.11
CA GLY A 163 7.89 9.63 -0.62
C GLY A 163 6.73 10.18 -1.44
N ALA A 164 6.27 9.47 -2.49
CA ALA A 164 5.13 9.92 -3.27
C ALA A 164 3.82 9.84 -2.45
N ILE A 165 2.91 10.77 -2.72
CA ILE A 165 1.59 10.84 -2.07
C ILE A 165 0.51 10.74 -3.11
N ILE A 166 -0.39 9.75 -2.98
CA ILE A 166 -1.54 9.53 -3.85
C ILE A 166 -2.79 9.94 -3.09
N LEU A 167 -3.51 10.92 -3.64
CA LEU A 167 -4.65 11.57 -3.01
C LEU A 167 -5.99 10.93 -3.40
N PRO A 168 -7.09 11.22 -2.66
CA PRO A 168 -8.39 10.60 -2.86
C PRO A 168 -8.93 10.74 -4.28
N GLY A 169 -9.49 9.65 -4.82
CA GLY A 169 -10.17 9.63 -6.11
C GLY A 169 -9.27 9.48 -7.33
N VAL A 170 -7.97 9.27 -7.13
CA VAL A 170 -7.00 9.16 -8.23
C VAL A 170 -7.03 7.78 -8.86
N THR A 171 -6.99 7.75 -10.19
CA THR A 171 -6.66 6.56 -10.99
C THR A 171 -5.27 6.75 -11.61
N ILE A 172 -4.38 5.77 -11.39
CA ILE A 172 -3.06 5.72 -12.04
C ILE A 172 -3.10 4.60 -13.07
N GLY A 173 -2.95 4.98 -14.35
CA GLY A 173 -3.02 4.07 -15.49
C GLY A 173 -1.82 3.12 -15.55
N ARG A 174 -2.04 1.96 -16.16
CA ARG A 174 -1.05 0.88 -16.27
C ARG A 174 0.29 1.35 -16.84
N GLY A 175 1.36 0.76 -16.36
CA GLY A 175 2.71 1.06 -16.80
C GLY A 175 3.18 2.49 -16.47
N ALA A 176 2.42 3.26 -15.70
CA ALA A 176 2.83 4.61 -15.30
C ALA A 176 3.96 4.58 -14.28
N VAL A 177 4.77 5.63 -14.27
CA VAL A 177 5.84 5.86 -13.30
C VAL A 177 5.59 7.15 -12.56
N ILE A 178 5.50 7.07 -11.25
CA ILE A 178 5.38 8.21 -10.34
C ILE A 178 6.76 8.47 -9.73
N GLY A 179 7.33 9.63 -9.99
CA GLY A 179 8.64 10.01 -9.45
C GLY A 179 8.64 10.21 -7.93
N CYS A 180 9.82 10.26 -7.37
CA CYS A 180 9.98 10.46 -5.93
C CYS A 180 9.40 11.80 -5.45
N ASN A 181 8.80 11.81 -4.24
CA ASN A 181 8.20 12.99 -3.62
C ASN A 181 7.13 13.69 -4.50
N THR A 182 6.49 12.94 -5.38
CA THR A 182 5.42 13.45 -6.24
C THR A 182 4.09 13.44 -5.49
N ILE A 183 3.30 14.51 -5.61
CA ILE A 183 1.93 14.58 -5.08
C ILE A 183 0.94 14.41 -6.23
N VAL A 184 0.28 13.27 -6.28
CA VAL A 184 -0.70 12.91 -7.31
C VAL A 184 -2.09 13.27 -6.82
N SER A 185 -2.67 14.34 -7.38
CA SER A 185 -4.02 14.85 -7.08
C SER A 185 -5.00 14.69 -8.23
N GLU A 186 -4.54 14.25 -9.39
CA GLU A 186 -5.31 14.04 -10.60
C GLU A 186 -4.95 12.69 -11.24
N ASN A 187 -5.81 12.17 -12.09
CA ASN A 187 -5.56 10.90 -12.77
C ASN A 187 -4.30 10.96 -13.62
N ILE A 188 -3.54 9.89 -13.60
CA ILE A 188 -2.33 9.72 -14.42
C ILE A 188 -2.65 8.75 -15.56
N PRO A 189 -2.47 9.16 -16.82
CA PRO A 189 -2.69 8.29 -17.96
C PRO A 189 -1.76 7.07 -17.98
N PRO A 190 -2.15 5.98 -18.68
CA PRO A 190 -1.26 4.84 -18.90
C PRO A 190 0.08 5.26 -19.51
N TYR A 191 1.15 4.59 -19.08
CA TYR A 191 2.54 4.78 -19.52
C TYR A 191 3.12 6.18 -19.32
N ALA A 192 2.43 7.05 -18.57
CA ALA A 192 2.93 8.39 -18.28
C ALA A 192 4.00 8.33 -17.16
N VAL A 193 5.02 9.18 -17.31
CA VAL A 193 5.96 9.49 -16.24
C VAL A 193 5.58 10.83 -15.64
N ALA A 194 5.14 10.82 -14.38
CA ALA A 194 4.68 12.00 -13.65
C ALA A 194 5.62 12.32 -12.48
N VAL A 195 5.96 13.62 -12.33
CA VAL A 195 6.85 14.10 -11.27
C VAL A 195 6.36 15.43 -10.70
N GLY A 196 6.74 15.73 -9.48
CA GLY A 196 6.53 17.04 -8.84
C GLY A 196 5.32 17.13 -7.91
N ALA A 197 5.16 18.29 -7.28
CA ALA A 197 4.10 18.61 -6.33
C ALA A 197 3.47 19.97 -6.70
N PRO A 198 2.33 19.99 -7.38
CA PRO A 198 1.54 18.86 -7.88
C PRO A 198 2.21 18.11 -9.04
N ALA A 199 1.79 16.85 -9.27
CA ALA A 199 2.29 16.00 -10.34
C ALA A 199 2.13 16.66 -11.72
N ARG A 200 3.17 16.49 -12.57
CA ARG A 200 3.14 16.90 -13.97
C ARG A 200 3.70 15.77 -14.82
N ILE A 201 3.03 15.48 -15.93
CA ILE A 201 3.51 14.49 -16.89
C ILE A 201 4.70 15.11 -17.66
N ILE A 202 5.85 14.44 -17.62
CA ILE A 202 7.07 14.88 -18.28
C ILE A 202 7.37 14.11 -19.58
N LYS A 203 6.87 12.89 -19.69
CA LYS A 203 6.98 12.04 -20.89
C LYS A 203 6.01 10.87 -20.83
N TYR A 204 5.90 10.15 -21.91
CA TYR A 204 5.28 8.83 -22.00
C TYR A 204 6.31 7.77 -22.33
N LEU A 205 6.12 6.58 -21.78
CA LEU A 205 6.87 5.38 -22.11
C LEU A 205 6.19 4.70 -23.32
N GLU A 206 6.91 3.82 -23.99
CA GLU A 206 6.33 3.01 -25.06
C GLU A 206 5.32 2.00 -24.46
N ALA A 207 4.14 1.96 -25.06
CA ALA A 207 3.07 1.04 -24.69
C ALA A 207 3.35 -0.34 -25.32
N ASN A 208 4.30 -1.07 -24.78
CA ASN A 208 4.68 -2.38 -25.31
C ASN A 208 4.63 -3.46 -24.23
N ASP A 209 3.42 -3.96 -23.97
CA ASP A 209 3.14 -5.03 -23.02
C ASP A 209 2.98 -6.40 -23.71
N SER A 210 3.52 -6.57 -24.94
CA SER A 210 3.41 -7.86 -25.65
C SER A 210 4.15 -8.97 -24.93
N GLU A 211 3.68 -10.21 -25.05
CA GLU A 211 4.33 -11.39 -24.47
C GLU A 211 5.75 -11.59 -25.03
N GLU A 212 6.01 -11.11 -26.25
CA GLU A 212 7.33 -11.16 -26.87
C GLU A 212 8.32 -10.25 -26.15
N VAL A 213 7.90 -9.00 -25.81
CA VAL A 213 8.74 -8.05 -25.06
C VAL A 213 8.98 -8.53 -23.63
N LYS A 214 7.93 -9.05 -22.97
CA LYS A 214 8.09 -9.66 -21.63
C LYS A 214 9.08 -10.80 -21.64
N ARG A 215 9.00 -11.69 -22.63
CA ARG A 215 9.93 -12.81 -22.79
C ARG A 215 11.35 -12.34 -23.06
N ALA A 216 11.55 -11.38 -23.97
CA ALA A 216 12.86 -10.82 -24.26
C ALA A 216 13.48 -10.17 -23.03
N ALA A 217 12.71 -9.41 -22.26
CA ALA A 217 13.17 -8.82 -21.01
C ALA A 217 13.59 -9.86 -19.97
N LEU A 218 12.90 -10.99 -19.87
CA LEU A 218 13.25 -12.10 -18.99
C LEU A 218 14.51 -12.85 -19.45
N GLU A 219 14.72 -12.98 -20.75
CA GLU A 219 15.93 -13.60 -21.34
C GLU A 219 17.17 -12.72 -21.09
N GLU A 220 17.01 -11.39 -21.15
CA GLU A 220 18.07 -10.41 -20.84
C GLU A 220 18.34 -10.30 -19.34
N PHE A 221 17.34 -10.61 -18.51
CA PHE A 221 17.44 -10.58 -17.06
C PHE A 221 18.23 -11.79 -16.57
N ALA A 222 19.56 -11.66 -16.52
CA ALA A 222 20.41 -12.68 -15.92
C ALA A 222 19.99 -12.90 -14.46
N PRO A 223 19.67 -14.12 -14.02
CA PRO A 223 19.29 -14.36 -12.64
C PRO A 223 20.42 -13.89 -11.73
N ILE A 224 20.08 -13.08 -10.74
CA ILE A 224 21.04 -12.65 -9.72
C ILE A 224 21.68 -13.92 -9.14
N PRO A 225 23.00 -14.10 -9.24
CA PRO A 225 23.64 -15.31 -8.73
C PRO A 225 23.29 -15.43 -7.25
N THR A 226 22.59 -16.49 -6.90
CA THR A 226 22.34 -16.83 -5.50
C THR A 226 23.70 -17.02 -4.85
N ARG A 227 24.13 -16.05 -4.05
CA ARG A 227 25.35 -16.15 -3.28
C ARG A 227 25.18 -17.38 -2.38
N LYS A 228 25.89 -18.48 -2.67
CA LYS A 228 25.95 -19.61 -1.76
C LYS A 228 26.46 -19.07 -0.43
N ILE A 229 25.57 -19.00 0.55
CA ILE A 229 25.97 -18.72 1.92
C ILE A 229 26.62 -20.00 2.38
N ASN A 230 27.96 -20.01 2.40
CA ASN A 230 28.67 -21.10 3.03
C ASN A 230 28.23 -21.12 4.49
N SER A 231 27.64 -22.22 4.88
CA SER A 231 27.35 -22.56 6.27
C SER A 231 28.69 -22.98 6.92
N ASP A 232 29.38 -22.01 7.47
CA ASP A 232 30.43 -22.28 8.47
C ASP A 232 29.85 -22.00 9.87
#